data_f7b1bc1daa42810b935f5fb756f55f1b
#
_entry.id   f7b1bc1daa42810b935f5fb756f55f1b
#
_cell.length_a   1.000
_cell.length_b   1.000
_cell.length_c   1.000
_cell.angle_alpha   90.00
_cell.angle_beta   90.00
_cell.angle_gamma   90.00
#
_symmetry.space_group_name_H-M   'P 1'
#
loop_
_entity.id
_entity.type
_entity.pdbx_description
1 polymer ?
#
loop_
_entity_poly.entity_id
_entity_poly.type
_entity_poly.pdbx_seq_one_letter_code
_entity_poly.pdbx_strand_id
1 'polypeptide(L)'
;FQDSAAEGLTATETPCQRVVANYFESRVATVAFFVLVVILILGFFAPLISPTDPYDLAQVDVLDSRLVPGSESYTGMTYWLGTDGAGRDLLSAILYGLRTSLSVGVLSGLIALCIGGAVGLIAAYFGGKVETLIMRVVDIQLGFPAILVALVLVALLGKGVDKIIIALVVVQWAY
;
A
#
# COMPACT_ATOMS: atom_id res chain seq x y z
N PHE A 1 5.71 3.35 62.66
CA PHE A 1 4.35 2.86 62.33
C PHE A 1 3.59 3.98 61.67
N GLN A 2 3.95 4.36 60.45
CA GLN A 2 3.09 5.16 59.54
C GLN A 2 3.93 5.53 58.32
N ASP A 3 4.20 4.56 57.45
CA ASP A 3 4.73 4.83 56.13
C ASP A 3 4.29 3.69 55.20
N SER A 4 3.05 3.67 54.87
CA SER A 4 2.51 2.70 53.90
C SER A 4 1.18 3.13 53.31
N ALA A 5 1.06 4.41 52.96
CA ALA A 5 -0.20 4.90 52.35
C ALA A 5 0.03 5.95 51.28
N ALA A 6 1.14 5.88 50.56
CA ALA A 6 1.42 6.81 49.46
C ALA A 6 2.00 6.08 48.22
N GLU A 7 1.63 4.81 48.00
CA GLU A 7 1.82 4.22 46.65
C GLU A 7 0.64 4.69 45.79
N GLY A 8 1.02 5.75 45.07
CA GLY A 8 0.18 6.55 44.23
C GLY A 8 -0.75 5.75 43.34
N LEU A 9 -1.92 6.27 43.23
CA LEU A 9 -2.83 6.13 42.11
C LEU A 9 -2.07 6.22 40.79
N THR A 10 -1.49 5.11 40.34
CA THR A 10 -1.05 4.97 38.95
C THR A 10 -2.30 5.07 38.13
N ALA A 11 -2.46 6.20 37.47
CA ALA A 11 -3.50 6.41 36.49
C ALA A 11 -3.53 5.14 35.62
N THR A 12 -4.68 4.49 35.58
CA THR A 12 -4.89 3.28 34.76
C THR A 12 -4.75 3.71 33.31
N GLU A 13 -3.52 3.63 32.79
CA GLU A 13 -3.26 3.90 31.39
C GLU A 13 -4.13 2.96 30.56
N THR A 14 -4.91 3.53 29.69
CA THR A 14 -5.72 2.72 28.78
C THR A 14 -4.78 1.87 27.92
N PRO A 15 -5.19 0.65 27.54
CA PRO A 15 -4.36 -0.24 26.71
C PRO A 15 -3.78 0.46 25.46
N CYS A 16 -4.56 1.35 24.85
CA CYS A 16 -4.13 2.14 23.69
C CYS A 16 -3.00 3.13 24.04
N GLN A 17 -3.08 3.81 25.19
CA GLN A 17 -2.03 4.75 25.62
C GLN A 17 -0.70 4.04 25.86
N ARG A 18 -0.74 2.84 26.47
CA ARG A 18 0.45 2.03 26.67
C ARG A 18 1.08 1.56 25.36
N VAL A 19 0.27 1.13 24.39
CA VAL A 19 0.76 0.73 23.06
C VAL A 19 1.43 1.91 22.35
N VAL A 20 0.79 3.07 22.34
CA VAL A 20 1.32 4.29 21.73
C VAL A 20 2.62 4.73 22.44
N ALA A 21 2.66 4.76 23.77
CA ALA A 21 3.84 5.14 24.53
C ALA A 21 5.02 4.21 24.22
N ASN A 22 4.81 2.89 24.27
CA ASN A 22 5.83 1.89 23.96
C ASN A 22 6.33 1.98 22.51
N TYR A 23 5.42 2.33 21.56
CA TYR A 23 5.79 2.50 20.15
C TYR A 23 6.76 3.67 19.97
N PHE A 24 6.46 4.82 20.59
CA PHE A 24 7.30 6.02 20.47
C PHE A 24 8.55 5.99 21.38
N GLU A 25 8.68 5.04 22.28
CA GLU A 25 9.91 4.80 23.04
C GLU A 25 11.05 4.30 22.12
N SER A 26 10.72 3.56 21.08
CA SER A 26 11.67 3.11 20.08
C SER A 26 11.96 4.20 19.04
N ARG A 27 13.20 4.70 18.99
CA ARG A 27 13.64 5.69 17.98
C ARG A 27 13.45 5.19 16.55
N VAL A 28 13.70 3.89 16.33
CA VAL A 28 13.55 3.27 15.01
C VAL A 28 12.09 3.25 14.58
N ALA A 29 11.17 2.87 15.48
CA ALA A 29 9.74 2.87 15.19
C ALA A 29 9.21 4.28 14.92
N THR A 30 9.68 5.27 15.68
CA THR A 30 9.32 6.68 15.48
C THR A 30 9.76 7.17 14.10
N VAL A 31 11.02 6.92 13.72
CA VAL A 31 11.53 7.31 12.38
C VAL A 31 10.75 6.59 11.28
N ALA A 32 10.50 5.29 11.41
CA ALA A 32 9.74 4.51 10.44
C ALA A 32 8.30 5.05 10.26
N PHE A 33 7.66 5.48 11.37
CA PHE A 33 6.35 6.10 11.33
C PHE A 33 6.34 7.40 10.53
N PHE A 34 7.32 8.29 10.80
CA PHE A 34 7.41 9.55 10.05
C PHE A 34 7.70 9.32 8.57
N VAL A 35 8.58 8.37 8.23
CA VAL A 35 8.85 7.99 6.84
C VAL A 35 7.58 7.47 6.16
N LEU A 36 6.81 6.62 6.84
CA LEU A 36 5.54 6.11 6.32
C LEU A 36 4.54 7.25 6.07
N VAL A 37 4.41 8.17 7.03
CA VAL A 37 3.53 9.34 6.90
C VAL A 37 3.93 10.20 5.70
N VAL A 38 5.22 10.47 5.52
CA VAL A 38 5.73 11.22 4.36
C VAL A 38 5.38 10.50 3.05
N ILE A 39 5.60 9.19 2.97
CA ILE A 39 5.26 8.38 1.80
C ILE A 39 3.76 8.47 1.47
N LEU A 40 2.89 8.36 2.48
CA LEU A 40 1.45 8.47 2.31
C LEU A 40 1.04 9.87 1.82
N ILE A 41 1.62 10.92 2.39
CA ILE A 41 1.36 12.30 1.98
C ILE A 41 1.79 12.51 0.53
N LEU A 42 3.02 12.13 0.16
CA LEU A 42 3.53 12.26 -1.20
C LEU A 42 2.67 11.48 -2.21
N GLY A 43 2.24 10.26 -1.88
CA GLY A 43 1.37 9.47 -2.74
C GLY A 43 -0.02 10.08 -2.88
N PHE A 44 -0.64 10.52 -1.78
CA PHE A 44 -1.98 11.09 -1.81
C PHE A 44 -2.01 12.45 -2.56
N PHE A 45 -1.03 13.32 -2.30
CA PHE A 45 -0.92 14.63 -2.90
C PHE A 45 -0.11 14.65 -4.21
N ALA A 46 0.23 13.49 -4.79
CA ALA A 46 0.98 13.40 -6.04
C ALA A 46 0.46 14.33 -7.14
N PRO A 47 -0.87 14.44 -7.43
CA PRO A 47 -1.36 15.33 -8.48
C PRO A 47 -1.18 16.82 -8.22
N LEU A 48 -0.96 17.21 -6.94
CA LEU A 48 -0.74 18.61 -6.53
C LEU A 48 0.75 18.97 -6.48
N ILE A 49 1.61 17.98 -6.21
CA ILE A 49 3.05 18.15 -6.03
C ILE A 49 3.80 17.90 -7.34
N SER A 50 3.26 17.03 -8.18
CA SER A 50 3.87 16.63 -9.45
C SER A 50 3.91 17.79 -10.45
N PRO A 51 5.05 18.08 -11.07
CA PRO A 51 5.16 19.09 -12.11
C PRO A 51 4.31 18.80 -13.36
N THR A 52 4.18 17.52 -13.73
CA THR A 52 3.42 17.06 -14.89
C THR A 52 2.58 15.83 -14.57
N ASP A 53 1.60 15.52 -15.40
CA ASP A 53 0.91 14.22 -15.38
C ASP A 53 1.63 13.27 -16.36
N PRO A 54 2.35 12.24 -15.87
CA PRO A 54 3.10 11.32 -16.72
C PRO A 54 2.22 10.40 -17.57
N TYR A 55 0.90 10.41 -17.34
CA TYR A 55 -0.09 9.64 -18.12
C TYR A 55 -0.82 10.48 -19.16
N ASP A 56 -0.69 11.81 -19.10
CA ASP A 56 -1.23 12.72 -20.11
C ASP A 56 -0.25 12.87 -21.26
N LEU A 57 -0.56 12.24 -22.40
CA LEU A 57 0.27 12.28 -23.60
C LEU A 57 0.46 13.70 -24.16
N ALA A 58 -0.39 14.66 -23.81
CA ALA A 58 -0.23 16.05 -24.22
C ALA A 58 0.90 16.78 -23.46
N GLN A 59 1.30 16.25 -22.31
CA GLN A 59 2.38 16.80 -21.46
C GLN A 59 3.70 16.05 -21.64
N VAL A 60 3.73 15.03 -22.51
CA VAL A 60 4.91 14.21 -22.75
C VAL A 60 5.51 14.55 -24.11
N ASP A 61 6.75 15.03 -24.13
CA ASP A 61 7.46 15.31 -25.38
C ASP A 61 8.58 14.29 -25.59
N VAL A 62 8.51 13.56 -26.70
CA VAL A 62 9.53 12.57 -27.08
C VAL A 62 10.90 13.23 -27.36
N LEU A 63 10.92 14.52 -27.71
CA LEU A 63 12.16 15.27 -27.90
C LEU A 63 12.93 15.43 -26.58
N ASP A 64 12.23 15.44 -25.46
CA ASP A 64 12.81 15.51 -24.12
C ASP A 64 13.22 14.12 -23.58
N SER A 65 13.36 13.11 -24.44
CA SER A 65 13.71 11.76 -23.98
C SER A 65 15.14 11.67 -23.44
N ARG A 66 15.30 10.96 -22.30
CA ARG A 66 16.60 10.68 -21.66
C ARG A 66 17.41 11.92 -21.28
N LEU A 67 16.74 13.00 -20.91
CA LEU A 67 17.40 14.16 -20.35
C LEU A 67 17.99 13.85 -18.97
N VAL A 68 19.16 14.42 -18.70
CA VAL A 68 19.82 14.25 -17.39
C VAL A 68 19.12 15.07 -16.29
N PRO A 69 19.28 14.71 -15.02
CA PRO A 69 18.74 15.51 -13.91
C PRO A 69 19.16 16.97 -13.98
N GLY A 70 18.20 17.88 -13.79
CA GLY A 70 18.40 19.34 -13.85
C GLY A 70 18.36 19.94 -15.25
N SER A 71 18.07 19.17 -16.30
CA SER A 71 17.92 19.70 -17.67
C SER A 71 16.59 20.44 -17.82
N GLU A 72 16.59 21.42 -18.72
CA GLU A 72 15.39 22.15 -19.13
C GLU A 72 14.76 21.51 -20.38
N SER A 73 13.42 21.43 -20.37
CA SER A 73 12.61 21.09 -21.53
C SER A 73 12.71 22.19 -22.60
N TYR A 74 12.36 21.86 -23.84
CA TYR A 74 12.14 22.84 -24.90
C TYR A 74 11.04 23.86 -24.53
N THR A 75 10.17 23.53 -23.59
CA THR A 75 9.11 24.42 -23.06
C THR A 75 9.58 25.28 -21.88
N GLY A 76 10.84 25.16 -21.43
CA GLY A 76 11.40 25.90 -20.30
C GLY A 76 11.11 25.32 -18.92
N MET A 77 10.57 24.12 -18.84
CA MET A 77 10.34 23.41 -17.58
C MET A 77 11.62 22.66 -17.18
N THR A 78 11.99 22.70 -15.90
CA THR A 78 13.15 21.99 -15.37
C THR A 78 12.77 20.60 -14.89
N TYR A 79 13.43 19.56 -15.42
CA TYR A 79 13.28 18.19 -15.00
C TYR A 79 14.25 17.85 -13.85
N TRP A 80 13.76 17.90 -12.60
CA TRP A 80 14.60 17.71 -11.40
C TRP A 80 15.35 16.38 -11.37
N LEU A 81 14.70 15.29 -11.78
CA LEU A 81 15.30 13.95 -11.86
C LEU A 81 15.56 13.50 -13.30
N GLY A 82 15.40 14.40 -14.27
CA GLY A 82 15.51 14.07 -15.68
C GLY A 82 14.27 13.37 -16.22
N THR A 83 14.38 12.77 -17.41
CA THR A 83 13.28 12.14 -18.13
C THR A 83 13.57 10.68 -18.45
N ASP A 84 12.51 9.92 -18.67
CA ASP A 84 12.61 8.53 -19.12
C ASP A 84 12.80 8.43 -20.66
N GLY A 85 12.83 7.19 -21.18
CA GLY A 85 12.97 6.94 -22.62
C GLY A 85 11.77 7.39 -23.47
N ALA A 86 10.66 7.74 -22.86
CA ALA A 86 9.47 8.27 -23.53
C ALA A 86 9.33 9.79 -23.38
N GLY A 87 10.25 10.47 -22.68
CA GLY A 87 10.22 11.91 -22.42
C GLY A 87 9.35 12.31 -21.21
N ARG A 88 8.96 11.35 -20.36
CA ARG A 88 8.17 11.64 -19.15
C ARG A 88 9.08 12.09 -18.02
N ASP A 89 8.63 13.09 -17.24
CA ASP A 89 9.32 13.52 -16.03
C ASP A 89 9.41 12.38 -15.00
N LEU A 90 10.63 12.03 -14.62
CA LEU A 90 10.90 10.94 -13.67
C LEU A 90 10.36 11.24 -12.28
N LEU A 91 10.41 12.47 -11.81
CA LEU A 91 9.85 12.85 -10.51
C LEU A 91 8.34 12.64 -10.48
N SER A 92 7.65 13.11 -11.51
CA SER A 92 6.22 12.91 -11.69
C SER A 92 5.85 11.43 -11.77
N ALA A 93 6.61 10.66 -12.55
CA ALA A 93 6.39 9.21 -12.69
C ALA A 93 6.54 8.47 -11.36
N ILE A 94 7.50 8.85 -10.52
CA ILE A 94 7.69 8.27 -9.18
C ILE A 94 6.51 8.61 -8.26
N LEU A 95 6.08 9.88 -8.23
CA LEU A 95 4.97 10.32 -7.36
C LEU A 95 3.65 9.64 -7.75
N TYR A 96 3.33 9.58 -9.03
CA TYR A 96 2.13 8.88 -9.52
C TYR A 96 2.23 7.35 -9.37
N GLY A 97 3.43 6.78 -9.55
CA GLY A 97 3.69 5.37 -9.29
C GLY A 97 3.46 5.03 -7.80
N LEU A 98 3.92 5.88 -6.90
CA LEU A 98 3.68 5.76 -5.46
C LEU A 98 2.18 5.79 -5.14
N ARG A 99 1.44 6.75 -5.70
CA ARG A 99 -0.01 6.84 -5.55
C ARG A 99 -0.72 5.58 -6.02
N THR A 100 -0.36 5.09 -7.19
CA THR A 100 -0.96 3.87 -7.76
C THR A 100 -0.66 2.66 -6.88
N SER A 101 0.59 2.48 -6.45
CA SER A 101 0.99 1.37 -5.58
C SER A 101 0.28 1.39 -4.24
N LEU A 102 0.17 2.56 -3.61
CA LEU A 102 -0.56 2.72 -2.34
C LEU A 102 -2.06 2.44 -2.52
N SER A 103 -2.67 2.97 -3.58
CA SER A 103 -4.09 2.75 -3.87
C SER A 103 -4.39 1.27 -4.10
N VAL A 104 -3.59 0.60 -4.92
CA VAL A 104 -3.73 -0.83 -5.19
C VAL A 104 -3.54 -1.65 -3.91
N GLY A 105 -2.46 -1.38 -3.15
CA GLY A 105 -2.16 -2.14 -1.94
C GLY A 105 -3.22 -1.98 -0.85
N VAL A 106 -3.65 -0.75 -0.57
CA VAL A 106 -4.66 -0.46 0.47
C VAL A 106 -6.02 -1.03 0.06
N LEU A 107 -6.49 -0.77 -1.17
CA LEU A 107 -7.79 -1.25 -1.61
C LEU A 107 -7.85 -2.78 -1.67
N SER A 108 -6.85 -3.43 -2.27
CA SER A 108 -6.83 -4.89 -2.33
C SER A 108 -6.74 -5.51 -0.93
N GLY A 109 -5.91 -4.95 -0.05
CA GLY A 109 -5.75 -5.43 1.33
C GLY A 109 -7.03 -5.29 2.14
N LEU A 110 -7.72 -4.15 2.06
CA LEU A 110 -8.98 -3.94 2.78
C LEU A 110 -10.09 -4.89 2.29
N ILE A 111 -10.23 -5.03 0.96
CA ILE A 111 -11.25 -5.93 0.40
C ILE A 111 -10.92 -7.38 0.75
N ALA A 112 -9.66 -7.80 0.63
CA ALA A 112 -9.23 -9.15 1.00
C ALA A 112 -9.46 -9.43 2.49
N LEU A 113 -9.16 -8.46 3.37
CA LEU A 113 -9.42 -8.57 4.81
C LEU A 113 -10.91 -8.71 5.12
N CYS A 114 -11.77 -7.95 4.45
CA CYS A 114 -13.22 -8.05 4.63
C CYS A 114 -13.74 -9.43 4.18
N ILE A 115 -13.31 -9.91 3.01
CA ILE A 115 -13.72 -11.21 2.48
C ILE A 115 -13.18 -12.34 3.34
N GLY A 116 -11.86 -12.37 3.57
CA GLY A 116 -11.19 -13.42 4.36
C GLY A 116 -11.68 -13.44 5.80
N GLY A 117 -11.84 -12.26 6.42
CA GLY A 117 -12.40 -12.14 7.77
C GLY A 117 -13.85 -12.65 7.86
N ALA A 118 -14.69 -12.30 6.88
CA ALA A 118 -16.07 -12.81 6.85
C ALA A 118 -16.11 -14.34 6.67
N VAL A 119 -15.33 -14.87 5.74
CA VAL A 119 -15.23 -16.32 5.47
C VAL A 119 -14.66 -17.05 6.69
N GLY A 120 -13.62 -16.51 7.32
CA GLY A 120 -13.04 -17.07 8.55
C GLY A 120 -14.02 -17.09 9.71
N LEU A 121 -14.79 -16.00 9.91
CA LEU A 121 -15.83 -15.94 10.93
C LEU A 121 -16.96 -16.97 10.68
N ILE A 122 -17.38 -17.14 9.44
CA ILE A 122 -18.37 -18.16 9.04
C ILE A 122 -17.83 -19.56 9.34
N ALA A 123 -16.58 -19.84 8.98
CA ALA A 123 -15.94 -21.13 9.24
C ALA A 123 -15.91 -21.43 10.74
N ALA A 124 -15.48 -20.46 11.56
CA ALA A 124 -15.40 -20.60 13.01
C ALA A 124 -16.79 -20.72 13.68
N TYR A 125 -17.80 -19.99 13.19
CA TYR A 125 -19.15 -20.02 13.76
C TYR A 125 -19.87 -21.33 13.52
N PHE A 126 -19.85 -21.86 12.30
CA PHE A 126 -20.55 -23.09 11.95
C PHE A 126 -19.75 -24.37 12.30
N GLY A 127 -18.44 -24.29 12.29
CA GLY A 127 -17.55 -25.43 12.60
C GLY A 127 -17.72 -26.65 11.71
N GLY A 128 -17.16 -27.78 12.12
CA GLY A 128 -17.41 -29.09 11.54
C GLY A 128 -17.21 -29.17 10.02
N LYS A 129 -18.27 -29.55 9.28
CA LYS A 129 -18.19 -29.75 7.82
C LYS A 129 -17.98 -28.43 7.05
N VAL A 130 -18.55 -27.32 7.54
CA VAL A 130 -18.43 -26.00 6.90
C VAL A 130 -16.98 -25.52 7.01
N GLU A 131 -16.43 -25.57 8.20
CA GLU A 131 -15.03 -25.25 8.46
C GLU A 131 -14.11 -26.11 7.60
N THR A 132 -14.32 -27.43 7.60
CA THR A 132 -13.50 -28.36 6.80
C THR A 132 -13.56 -28.03 5.32
N LEU A 133 -14.73 -27.66 4.77
CA LEU A 133 -14.87 -27.31 3.36
C LEU A 133 -14.13 -26.02 3.04
N ILE A 134 -14.31 -24.97 3.86
CA ILE A 134 -13.66 -23.67 3.68
C ILE A 134 -12.16 -23.84 3.76
N MET A 135 -11.64 -24.55 4.76
CA MET A 135 -10.20 -24.77 4.92
C MET A 135 -9.61 -25.57 3.75
N ARG A 136 -10.37 -26.51 3.15
CA ARG A 136 -9.91 -27.20 1.94
C ARG A 136 -9.75 -26.28 0.74
N VAL A 137 -10.67 -25.31 0.57
CA VAL A 137 -10.55 -24.31 -0.50
C VAL A 137 -9.32 -23.42 -0.26
N VAL A 138 -9.12 -22.97 0.98
CA VAL A 138 -7.94 -22.18 1.38
C VAL A 138 -6.66 -22.97 1.12
N ASP A 139 -6.58 -24.24 1.54
CA ASP A 139 -5.40 -25.11 1.34
C ASP A 139 -5.08 -25.28 -0.15
N ILE A 140 -6.09 -25.48 -1.00
CA ILE A 140 -5.90 -25.55 -2.45
C ILE A 140 -5.33 -24.25 -2.98
N GLN A 141 -5.87 -23.13 -2.57
CA GLN A 141 -5.40 -21.81 -3.03
C GLN A 141 -3.98 -21.52 -2.56
N LEU A 142 -3.64 -21.79 -1.31
CA LEU A 142 -2.30 -21.61 -0.75
C LEU A 142 -1.27 -22.60 -1.35
N GLY A 143 -1.73 -23.71 -1.92
CA GLY A 143 -0.89 -24.66 -2.64
C GLY A 143 -0.35 -24.15 -3.97
N PHE A 144 -0.95 -23.09 -4.53
CA PHE A 144 -0.47 -22.45 -5.75
C PHE A 144 0.43 -21.25 -5.45
N PRO A 145 1.54 -21.06 -6.20
CA PRO A 145 2.34 -19.85 -6.08
C PRO A 145 1.50 -18.58 -6.37
N ALA A 146 1.34 -17.72 -5.37
CA ALA A 146 0.50 -16.52 -5.44
C ALA A 146 0.77 -15.66 -6.69
N ILE A 147 2.05 -15.51 -7.05
CA ILE A 147 2.48 -14.75 -8.24
C ILE A 147 1.92 -15.36 -9.52
N LEU A 148 1.93 -16.70 -9.65
CA LEU A 148 1.42 -17.35 -10.85
C LEU A 148 -0.10 -17.16 -10.99
N VAL A 149 -0.84 -17.30 -9.89
CA VAL A 149 -2.30 -17.05 -9.88
C VAL A 149 -2.59 -15.62 -10.28
N ALA A 150 -1.89 -14.63 -9.70
CA ALA A 150 -2.05 -13.22 -10.04
C ALA A 150 -1.75 -12.93 -11.52
N LEU A 151 -0.67 -13.49 -12.07
CA LEU A 151 -0.30 -13.31 -13.48
C LEU A 151 -1.35 -13.91 -14.43
N VAL A 152 -1.85 -15.10 -14.14
CA VAL A 152 -2.91 -15.72 -14.94
C VAL A 152 -4.18 -14.89 -14.90
N LEU A 153 -4.58 -14.41 -13.72
CA LEU A 153 -5.77 -13.58 -13.57
C LEU A 153 -5.64 -12.26 -14.35
N VAL A 154 -4.50 -11.57 -14.25
CA VAL A 154 -4.26 -10.34 -15.00
C VAL A 154 -4.22 -10.60 -16.52
N ALA A 155 -3.67 -11.74 -16.96
CA ALA A 155 -3.67 -12.11 -18.36
C ALA A 155 -5.08 -12.37 -18.91
N LEU A 156 -5.97 -12.94 -18.09
CA LEU A 156 -7.37 -13.21 -18.46
C LEU A 156 -8.26 -11.96 -18.37
N LEU A 157 -8.10 -11.14 -17.33
CA LEU A 157 -8.91 -9.96 -17.07
C LEU A 157 -8.51 -8.75 -17.93
N GLY A 158 -7.29 -8.76 -18.47
CA GLY A 158 -6.74 -7.68 -19.26
C GLY A 158 -6.04 -6.60 -18.43
N LYS A 159 -5.72 -5.47 -19.09
CA LYS A 159 -4.97 -4.36 -18.49
C LYS A 159 -5.91 -3.43 -17.71
N GLY A 160 -5.42 -2.89 -16.58
CA GLY A 160 -6.13 -1.91 -15.77
C GLY A 160 -5.82 -2.06 -14.29
N VAL A 161 -5.83 -0.95 -13.56
CA VAL A 161 -5.59 -0.94 -12.10
C VAL A 161 -6.68 -1.72 -11.36
N ASP A 162 -7.93 -1.60 -11.81
CA ASP A 162 -9.08 -2.34 -11.30
C ASP A 162 -8.89 -3.87 -11.43
N LYS A 163 -8.32 -4.32 -12.53
CA LYS A 163 -8.03 -5.75 -12.79
C LYS A 163 -6.92 -6.28 -11.88
N ILE A 164 -5.91 -5.45 -11.64
CA ILE A 164 -4.84 -5.77 -10.69
C ILE A 164 -5.40 -5.91 -9.27
N ILE A 165 -6.27 -4.98 -8.85
CA ILE A 165 -6.91 -5.05 -7.53
C ILE A 165 -7.71 -6.34 -7.40
N ILE A 166 -8.54 -6.69 -8.39
CA ILE A 166 -9.30 -7.94 -8.37
C ILE A 166 -8.39 -9.15 -8.26
N ALA A 167 -7.33 -9.22 -9.07
CA ALA A 167 -6.37 -10.32 -9.03
C ALA A 167 -5.70 -10.45 -7.66
N LEU A 168 -5.30 -9.33 -7.05
CA LEU A 168 -4.69 -9.32 -5.73
C LEU A 168 -5.69 -9.74 -4.63
N VAL A 169 -6.94 -9.28 -4.69
CA VAL A 169 -7.99 -9.70 -3.74
C VAL A 169 -8.20 -11.19 -3.79
N VAL A 170 -8.33 -11.77 -5.01
CA VAL A 170 -8.50 -13.22 -5.19
C VAL A 170 -7.34 -14.03 -4.64
N VAL A 171 -6.14 -13.46 -4.68
CA VAL A 171 -4.95 -14.13 -4.11
C VAL A 171 -4.86 -13.95 -2.59
N GLN A 172 -5.18 -12.77 -2.07
CA GLN A 172 -4.89 -12.39 -0.68
C GLN A 172 -5.97 -12.77 0.34
N TRP A 173 -7.22 -13.02 -0.07
CA TRP A 173 -8.33 -13.29 0.87
C TRP A 173 -8.11 -14.55 1.73
N ALA A 174 -7.28 -15.49 1.28
CA ALA A 174 -7.02 -16.75 1.97
C ALA A 174 -5.87 -16.67 2.99
N TYR A 175 -5.12 -15.55 3.01
CA TYR A 175 -4.05 -15.31 3.99
C TYR A 175 -4.58 -14.62 5.23
#